data_f63108075af310b519c319614840a995
#
_entry.id   f63108075af310b519c319614840a995
#
_cell.length_a   1.000
_cell.length_b   1.000
_cell.length_c   1.000
_cell.angle_alpha   90.00
_cell.angle_beta   90.00
_cell.angle_gamma   90.00
#
_symmetry.space_group_name_H-M   'P 1'
#
loop_
_entity.id
_entity.type
_entity.pdbx_description
1 polymer ?
#
loop_
_entity_poly.entity_id
_entity_poly.type
_entity_poly.pdbx_seq_one_letter_code
_entity_poly.pdbx_strand_id
1 'polypeptide(L)'
;LKGIKVIDDFVTPFIDRTLSLSRDELEKLGKSDTEFTFLHSLANYTRDPKVIRDQLIAVLLAGRDTTAATLSWLMYELAHYPQTWQKLRAEVLEHVGPDRDPTYEDLKKLKYLNNALNETLRLYPAVPFNVRYALTDTTLPSCVSGHPDISVVKGDAVFYSTMAMQRRADLYPPTSADFAPVDVFSPERWEHWQPKPWQYVPFNGGPRICVGQNFALTEMAYVMVRIAQKYSRVEYRGDWHAQIHKVEIVGCPGNGVTVALFEDEK
;
A
#
# COMPACT_ATOMS: atom_id res chain seq x y z
N LEU A 1 13.12 -15.15 -20.05
CA LEU A 1 12.35 -15.07 -21.31
C LEU A 1 11.08 -15.92 -21.27
N LYS A 2 11.04 -17.13 -20.64
CA LYS A 2 9.81 -17.93 -20.51
C LYS A 2 8.73 -17.19 -19.67
N GLY A 3 9.13 -16.51 -18.59
CA GLY A 3 8.19 -15.75 -17.75
C GLY A 3 7.53 -14.57 -18.45
N ILE A 4 8.26 -13.88 -19.32
CA ILE A 4 7.69 -12.76 -20.12
C ILE A 4 6.59 -13.28 -21.04
N LYS A 5 6.84 -14.42 -21.71
CA LYS A 5 5.83 -15.03 -22.59
C LYS A 5 4.53 -15.39 -21.83
N VAL A 6 4.62 -15.91 -20.62
CA VAL A 6 3.43 -16.22 -19.80
C VAL A 6 2.62 -14.96 -19.49
N ILE A 7 3.29 -13.85 -19.18
CA ILE A 7 2.61 -12.57 -18.95
C ILE A 7 1.98 -12.06 -20.24
N ASP A 8 2.69 -12.12 -21.34
CA ASP A 8 2.18 -11.71 -22.64
C ASP A 8 0.96 -12.54 -23.07
N ASP A 9 1.04 -13.85 -22.97
CA ASP A 9 -0.06 -14.77 -23.27
C ASP A 9 -1.30 -14.48 -22.39
N PHE A 10 -1.09 -14.00 -21.16
CA PHE A 10 -2.17 -13.61 -20.24
C PHE A 10 -2.80 -12.27 -20.61
N VAL A 11 -2.01 -11.22 -20.90
CA VAL A 11 -2.55 -9.86 -21.09
C VAL A 11 -3.05 -9.60 -22.51
N THR A 12 -2.48 -10.23 -23.54
CA THR A 12 -2.79 -9.99 -24.94
C THR A 12 -4.28 -10.13 -25.29
N PRO A 13 -5.00 -11.19 -24.84
CA PRO A 13 -6.43 -11.32 -25.16
C PRO A 13 -7.29 -10.15 -24.65
N PHE A 14 -6.96 -9.59 -23.49
CA PHE A 14 -7.67 -8.42 -22.94
C PHE A 14 -7.38 -7.16 -23.76
N ILE A 15 -6.12 -6.98 -24.18
CA ILE A 15 -5.71 -5.85 -25.03
C ILE A 15 -6.40 -5.91 -26.38
N ASP A 16 -6.37 -7.06 -27.06
CA ASP A 16 -6.98 -7.27 -28.36
C ASP A 16 -8.48 -7.00 -28.32
N ARG A 17 -9.17 -7.56 -27.31
CA ARG A 17 -10.59 -7.31 -27.08
C ARG A 17 -10.89 -5.83 -26.89
N THR A 18 -10.09 -5.12 -26.12
CA THR A 18 -10.32 -3.69 -25.88
C THR A 18 -9.98 -2.86 -27.11
N LEU A 19 -8.94 -3.23 -27.85
CA LEU A 19 -8.58 -2.57 -29.11
C LEU A 19 -9.57 -2.85 -30.25
N SER A 20 -10.38 -3.90 -30.17
CA SER A 20 -11.47 -4.14 -31.15
C SER A 20 -12.66 -3.19 -30.99
N LEU A 21 -12.79 -2.54 -29.82
CA LEU A 21 -13.82 -1.54 -29.58
C LEU A 21 -13.52 -0.24 -30.33
N SER A 22 -14.55 0.33 -30.94
CA SER A 22 -14.50 1.66 -31.54
C SER A 22 -14.37 2.76 -30.45
N ARG A 23 -14.00 3.96 -30.87
CA ARG A 23 -13.96 5.10 -29.91
C ARG A 23 -15.33 5.42 -29.35
N ASP A 24 -16.40 5.34 -30.19
CA ASP A 24 -17.77 5.59 -29.73
C ASP A 24 -18.23 4.57 -28.67
N GLU A 25 -17.83 3.29 -28.83
CA GLU A 25 -18.11 2.25 -27.83
C GLU A 25 -17.36 2.49 -26.53
N LEU A 26 -16.08 2.88 -26.59
CA LEU A 26 -15.29 3.23 -25.42
C LEU A 26 -15.85 4.46 -24.70
N GLU A 27 -16.32 5.48 -25.43
CA GLU A 27 -16.96 6.66 -24.85
C GLU A 27 -18.29 6.32 -24.16
N LYS A 28 -19.08 5.40 -24.74
CA LYS A 28 -20.31 4.91 -24.12
C LYS A 28 -20.00 4.16 -22.82
N LEU A 29 -19.00 3.28 -22.83
CA LEU A 29 -18.52 2.59 -21.62
C LEU A 29 -18.01 3.58 -20.56
N GLY A 30 -17.35 4.65 -20.95
CA GLY A 30 -16.87 5.71 -20.05
C GLY A 30 -17.97 6.44 -19.28
N LYS A 31 -19.24 6.27 -19.66
CA LYS A 31 -20.41 6.79 -18.94
C LYS A 31 -20.96 5.78 -17.93
N SER A 32 -20.42 4.56 -17.90
CA SER A 32 -20.79 3.50 -16.95
C SER A 32 -19.80 3.45 -15.80
N ASP A 33 -20.26 3.61 -14.57
CA ASP A 33 -19.42 3.54 -13.37
C ASP A 33 -18.95 2.11 -13.05
N THR A 34 -19.55 1.08 -13.66
CA THR A 34 -19.30 -0.32 -13.34
C THR A 34 -18.54 -1.09 -14.41
N GLU A 35 -18.60 -0.66 -15.66
CA GLU A 35 -18.03 -1.40 -16.79
C GLU A 35 -16.74 -0.79 -17.33
N PHE A 36 -16.46 0.47 -17.02
CA PHE A 36 -15.27 1.17 -17.47
C PHE A 36 -14.04 0.79 -16.66
N THR A 37 -13.03 0.26 -17.32
CA THR A 37 -11.79 -0.21 -16.69
C THR A 37 -10.59 0.67 -17.02
N PHE A 38 -9.48 0.49 -16.27
CA PHE A 38 -8.19 1.12 -16.57
C PHE A 38 -7.73 0.84 -18.02
N LEU A 39 -7.97 -0.38 -18.51
CA LEU A 39 -7.59 -0.77 -19.86
C LEU A 39 -8.41 0.00 -20.93
N HIS A 40 -9.69 0.26 -20.67
CA HIS A 40 -10.52 1.12 -21.52
C HIS A 40 -9.99 2.58 -21.54
N SER A 41 -9.55 3.10 -20.39
CA SER A 41 -8.90 4.42 -20.30
C SER A 41 -7.62 4.49 -21.14
N LEU A 42 -6.76 3.47 -21.06
CA LEU A 42 -5.56 3.39 -21.88
C LEU A 42 -5.88 3.35 -23.38
N ALA A 43 -6.88 2.56 -23.79
CA ALA A 43 -7.29 2.43 -25.18
C ALA A 43 -7.92 3.71 -25.74
N ASN A 44 -8.54 4.54 -24.89
CA ASN A 44 -8.97 5.89 -25.27
C ASN A 44 -7.80 6.85 -25.49
N TYR A 45 -6.75 6.73 -24.66
CA TYR A 45 -5.56 7.58 -24.75
C TYR A 45 -4.67 7.20 -25.96
N THR A 46 -4.45 5.89 -26.17
CA THR A 46 -3.59 5.37 -27.26
C THR A 46 -4.14 4.08 -27.84
N ARG A 47 -3.90 3.84 -29.15
CA ARG A 47 -4.21 2.57 -29.80
C ARG A 47 -2.97 1.72 -30.08
N ASP A 48 -1.80 2.14 -29.57
CA ASP A 48 -0.56 1.37 -29.67
C ASP A 48 -0.59 0.19 -28.69
N PRO A 49 -0.68 -1.05 -29.17
CA PRO A 49 -0.79 -2.24 -28.33
C PRO A 49 0.44 -2.43 -27.44
N LYS A 50 1.62 -1.99 -27.89
CA LYS A 50 2.85 -2.09 -27.11
C LYS A 50 2.81 -1.16 -25.90
N VAL A 51 2.38 0.10 -26.08
CA VAL A 51 2.24 1.06 -24.99
C VAL A 51 1.22 0.56 -23.97
N ILE A 52 0.05 0.08 -24.44
CA ILE A 52 -1.00 -0.45 -23.56
C ILE A 52 -0.49 -1.64 -22.76
N ARG A 53 0.19 -2.59 -23.42
CA ARG A 53 0.81 -3.76 -22.78
C ARG A 53 1.79 -3.35 -21.69
N ASP A 54 2.72 -2.47 -22.01
CA ASP A 54 3.77 -2.06 -21.09
C ASP A 54 3.18 -1.33 -19.86
N GLN A 55 2.16 -0.49 -20.03
CA GLN A 55 1.46 0.17 -18.93
C GLN A 55 0.63 -0.83 -18.09
N LEU A 56 -0.06 -1.76 -18.74
CA LEU A 56 -0.84 -2.79 -18.03
C LEU A 56 0.04 -3.67 -17.16
N ILE A 57 1.18 -4.12 -17.69
CA ILE A 57 2.15 -4.92 -16.93
C ILE A 57 2.75 -4.11 -15.78
N ALA A 58 3.08 -2.84 -16.00
CA ALA A 58 3.61 -1.97 -14.95
C ALA A 58 2.62 -1.83 -13.78
N VAL A 59 1.33 -1.64 -14.06
CA VAL A 59 0.28 -1.55 -13.02
C VAL A 59 0.09 -2.88 -12.30
N LEU A 60 0.06 -4.02 -13.03
CA LEU A 60 -0.05 -5.35 -12.41
C LEU A 60 1.10 -5.64 -11.46
N LEU A 61 2.34 -5.32 -11.85
CA LEU A 61 3.51 -5.53 -10.99
C LEU A 61 3.49 -4.60 -9.77
N ALA A 62 3.16 -3.33 -9.98
CA ALA A 62 3.13 -2.35 -8.90
C ALA A 62 2.04 -2.65 -7.85
N GLY A 63 0.86 -3.13 -8.28
CA GLY A 63 -0.26 -3.40 -7.38
C GLY A 63 -0.14 -4.71 -6.61
N ARG A 64 0.47 -5.74 -7.21
CA ARG A 64 0.54 -7.07 -6.60
C ARG A 64 1.47 -7.13 -5.39
N ASP A 65 2.74 -6.83 -5.59
CA ASP A 65 3.78 -7.13 -4.58
C ASP A 65 3.74 -6.15 -3.42
N THR A 66 3.41 -4.88 -3.67
CA THR A 66 3.31 -3.86 -2.63
C THR A 66 2.12 -4.11 -1.68
N THR A 67 0.97 -4.46 -2.23
CA THR A 67 -0.24 -4.80 -1.46
C THR A 67 -0.01 -6.08 -0.65
N ALA A 68 0.56 -7.12 -1.28
CA ALA A 68 0.87 -8.38 -0.62
C ALA A 68 1.87 -8.21 0.53
N ALA A 69 2.92 -7.39 0.33
CA ALA A 69 3.91 -7.11 1.38
C ALA A 69 3.27 -6.37 2.57
N THR A 70 2.43 -5.36 2.31
CA THR A 70 1.74 -4.62 3.37
C THR A 70 0.79 -5.51 4.16
N LEU A 71 -0.02 -6.33 3.50
CA LEU A 71 -0.89 -7.31 4.16
C LEU A 71 -0.10 -8.34 4.96
N SER A 72 1.05 -8.78 4.46
CA SER A 72 1.92 -9.71 5.17
C SER A 72 2.47 -9.10 6.47
N TRP A 73 2.94 -7.85 6.43
CA TRP A 73 3.38 -7.14 7.63
C TRP A 73 2.22 -6.88 8.59
N LEU A 74 1.03 -6.51 8.08
CA LEU A 74 -0.14 -6.34 8.94
C LEU A 74 -0.52 -7.65 9.65
N MET A 75 -0.54 -8.77 8.95
CA MET A 75 -0.82 -10.08 9.56
C MET A 75 0.24 -10.50 10.56
N TYR A 76 1.52 -10.16 10.31
CA TYR A 76 2.61 -10.37 11.27
C TYR A 76 2.34 -9.62 12.57
N GLU A 77 2.01 -8.33 12.49
CA GLU A 77 1.74 -7.49 13.66
C GLU A 77 0.46 -7.92 14.39
N LEU A 78 -0.62 -8.19 13.65
CA LEU A 78 -1.89 -8.63 14.26
C LEU A 78 -1.77 -9.98 14.98
N ALA A 79 -0.92 -10.87 14.51
CA ALA A 79 -0.63 -12.13 15.18
C ALA A 79 0.26 -11.94 16.42
N HIS A 80 1.04 -10.85 16.49
CA HIS A 80 1.82 -10.46 17.65
C HIS A 80 0.99 -9.72 18.70
N TYR A 81 -0.01 -8.95 18.26
CA TYR A 81 -0.90 -8.16 19.12
C TYR A 81 -2.35 -8.69 19.06
N PRO A 82 -2.69 -9.79 19.77
CA PRO A 82 -4.03 -10.38 19.71
C PRO A 82 -5.16 -9.43 20.10
N GLN A 83 -4.88 -8.47 20.98
CA GLN A 83 -5.86 -7.46 21.40
C GLN A 83 -6.20 -6.49 20.25
N THR A 84 -5.21 -6.15 19.42
CA THR A 84 -5.42 -5.34 18.20
C THR A 84 -6.29 -6.10 17.19
N TRP A 85 -6.03 -7.41 17.02
CA TRP A 85 -6.89 -8.26 16.19
C TRP A 85 -8.34 -8.27 16.69
N GLN A 86 -8.56 -8.44 17.99
CA GLN A 86 -9.89 -8.46 18.57
C GLN A 86 -10.65 -7.14 18.38
N LYS A 87 -9.99 -6.00 18.57
CA LYS A 87 -10.58 -4.67 18.33
C LYS A 87 -10.96 -4.48 16.87
N LEU A 88 -10.05 -4.81 15.95
CA LEU A 88 -10.29 -4.74 14.51
C LEU A 88 -11.48 -5.62 14.11
N ARG A 89 -11.52 -6.86 14.59
CA ARG A 89 -12.63 -7.78 14.32
C ARG A 89 -13.95 -7.27 14.88
N ALA A 90 -13.96 -6.75 16.10
CA ALA A 90 -15.16 -6.19 16.72
C ALA A 90 -15.72 -5.03 15.88
N GLU A 91 -14.89 -4.10 15.41
CA GLU A 91 -15.29 -3.02 14.51
C GLU A 91 -15.90 -3.56 13.20
N VAL A 92 -15.27 -4.58 12.60
CA VAL A 92 -15.78 -5.19 11.36
C VAL A 92 -17.14 -5.84 11.57
N LEU A 93 -17.31 -6.62 12.64
CA LEU A 93 -18.56 -7.31 12.92
C LEU A 93 -19.70 -6.34 13.29
N GLU A 94 -19.39 -5.24 13.98
CA GLU A 94 -20.35 -4.19 14.32
C GLU A 94 -20.84 -3.42 13.08
N HIS A 95 -19.93 -3.04 12.17
CA HIS A 95 -20.28 -2.14 11.07
C HIS A 95 -20.66 -2.88 9.77
N VAL A 96 -20.06 -4.05 9.52
CA VAL A 96 -20.30 -4.83 8.30
C VAL A 96 -21.15 -6.08 8.58
N GLY A 97 -20.97 -6.68 9.76
CA GLY A 97 -21.59 -7.96 10.12
C GLY A 97 -20.74 -9.18 9.71
N PRO A 98 -21.18 -10.40 10.11
CA PRO A 98 -20.37 -11.61 9.96
C PRO A 98 -20.29 -12.12 8.51
N ASP A 99 -21.33 -11.90 7.68
CA ASP A 99 -21.46 -12.58 6.39
C ASP A 99 -21.59 -11.66 5.18
N ARG A 100 -22.00 -10.41 5.40
CA ARG A 100 -22.26 -9.45 4.32
C ARG A 100 -20.94 -9.01 3.66
N ASP A 101 -20.92 -8.96 2.34
CA ASP A 101 -19.81 -8.31 1.63
C ASP A 101 -19.74 -6.82 1.96
N PRO A 102 -18.56 -6.27 2.29
CA PRO A 102 -18.42 -4.85 2.56
C PRO A 102 -18.59 -4.03 1.29
N THR A 103 -19.29 -2.92 1.39
CA THR A 103 -19.31 -1.89 0.36
C THR A 103 -18.09 -0.98 0.48
N TYR A 104 -17.80 -0.21 -0.56
CA TYR A 104 -16.75 0.81 -0.52
C TYR A 104 -16.93 1.83 0.63
N GLU A 105 -18.18 2.21 0.89
CA GLU A 105 -18.51 3.13 1.97
C GLU A 105 -18.33 2.49 3.36
N ASP A 106 -18.57 1.20 3.49
CA ASP A 106 -18.26 0.48 4.74
C ASP A 106 -16.76 0.52 5.02
N LEU A 107 -15.93 0.18 4.02
CA LEU A 107 -14.47 0.15 4.18
C LEU A 107 -13.89 1.50 4.63
N LYS A 108 -14.45 2.61 4.16
CA LYS A 108 -14.06 3.96 4.58
C LYS A 108 -14.41 4.28 6.03
N LYS A 109 -15.47 3.68 6.57
CA LYS A 109 -15.95 3.94 7.94
C LYS A 109 -15.20 3.14 9.00
N LEU A 110 -14.49 2.07 8.63
CA LEU A 110 -13.72 1.22 9.55
C LEU A 110 -12.45 1.96 10.00
N LYS A 111 -12.58 2.79 11.01
CA LYS A 111 -11.50 3.68 11.47
C LYS A 111 -10.31 2.91 12.03
N TYR A 112 -10.58 1.90 12.86
CA TYR A 112 -9.53 1.13 13.49
C TYR A 112 -8.76 0.27 12.50
N LEU A 113 -9.46 -0.36 11.54
CA LEU A 113 -8.82 -1.06 10.42
C LEU A 113 -7.94 -0.11 9.60
N ASN A 114 -8.44 1.07 9.26
CA ASN A 114 -7.65 2.06 8.53
C ASN A 114 -6.44 2.55 9.33
N ASN A 115 -6.57 2.71 10.65
CA ASN A 115 -5.45 3.02 11.54
C ASN A 115 -4.40 1.91 11.56
N ALA A 116 -4.82 0.64 11.59
CA ALA A 116 -3.91 -0.50 11.54
C ALA A 116 -3.16 -0.58 10.20
N LEU A 117 -3.83 -0.32 9.08
CA LEU A 117 -3.20 -0.22 7.76
C LEU A 117 -2.19 0.93 7.70
N ASN A 118 -2.56 2.11 8.20
CA ASN A 118 -1.67 3.26 8.23
C ASN A 118 -0.46 3.02 9.13
N GLU A 119 -0.64 2.38 10.28
CA GLU A 119 0.47 2.03 11.17
C GLU A 119 1.41 1.00 10.55
N THR A 120 0.87 0.02 9.84
CA THR A 120 1.68 -0.93 9.06
C THR A 120 2.50 -0.20 7.99
N LEU A 121 1.88 0.66 7.21
CA LEU A 121 2.57 1.46 6.19
C LEU A 121 3.57 2.46 6.78
N ARG A 122 3.36 2.92 8.01
CA ARG A 122 4.31 3.78 8.73
C ARG A 122 5.58 3.01 9.09
N LEU A 123 5.42 1.83 9.69
CA LEU A 123 6.54 0.99 10.12
C LEU A 123 7.20 0.27 8.93
N TYR A 124 6.41 -0.21 8.00
CA TYR A 124 6.84 -1.06 6.89
C TYR A 124 6.32 -0.51 5.55
N PRO A 125 6.75 0.71 5.14
CA PRO A 125 6.35 1.23 3.84
C PRO A 125 6.80 0.27 2.74
N ALA A 126 5.87 -0.14 1.86
CA ALA A 126 6.14 -1.16 0.85
C ALA A 126 7.30 -0.78 -0.09
N VAL A 127 7.50 0.53 -0.33
CA VAL A 127 8.67 1.06 -1.05
C VAL A 127 9.49 1.91 -0.09
N PRO A 128 10.44 1.30 0.67
CA PRO A 128 11.14 1.97 1.77
C PRO A 128 12.16 3.01 1.31
N PHE A 129 12.63 2.92 0.06
CA PHE A 129 13.60 3.83 -0.55
C PHE A 129 13.12 4.30 -1.90
N ASN A 130 13.37 5.56 -2.19
CA ASN A 130 13.06 6.16 -3.48
C ASN A 130 14.28 6.92 -4.02
N VAL A 131 14.34 7.10 -5.34
CA VAL A 131 15.42 7.81 -6.02
C VAL A 131 14.86 8.78 -7.03
N ARG A 132 15.55 9.91 -7.20
CA ARG A 132 15.35 10.87 -8.28
C ARG A 132 16.69 11.18 -8.91
N TYR A 133 16.69 11.40 -10.21
CA TYR A 133 17.87 11.84 -10.94
C TYR A 133 17.68 13.30 -11.36
N ALA A 134 18.72 14.12 -11.14
CA ALA A 134 18.71 15.51 -11.57
C ALA A 134 18.78 15.58 -13.09
N LEU A 135 17.80 16.23 -13.70
CA LEU A 135 17.77 16.45 -15.17
C LEU A 135 18.60 17.68 -15.59
N THR A 136 18.81 18.60 -14.66
CA THR A 136 19.60 19.83 -14.80
C THR A 136 20.30 20.12 -13.48
N ASP A 137 21.30 21.00 -13.49
CA ASP A 137 21.88 21.52 -12.26
C ASP A 137 20.80 22.25 -11.45
N THR A 138 20.77 22.00 -10.15
CA THR A 138 19.78 22.56 -9.23
C THR A 138 20.32 22.59 -7.80
N THR A 139 19.50 23.02 -6.86
CA THR A 139 19.80 22.96 -5.43
C THR A 139 18.67 22.32 -4.64
N LEU A 140 19.00 21.73 -3.51
CA LEU A 140 18.06 21.31 -2.48
C LEU A 140 18.23 22.23 -1.26
N PRO A 141 17.14 22.65 -0.62
CA PRO A 141 17.21 23.46 0.59
C PRO A 141 18.02 22.75 1.68
N SER A 142 18.90 23.49 2.34
CA SER A 142 19.59 22.97 3.54
C SER A 142 18.59 22.74 4.65
N CYS A 143 18.68 21.59 5.32
CA CYS A 143 17.91 21.32 6.55
C CYS A 143 18.51 22.01 7.80
N VAL A 144 19.67 22.63 7.67
CA VAL A 144 20.36 23.35 8.75
C VAL A 144 20.26 24.85 8.52
N SER A 145 19.64 25.55 9.47
CA SER A 145 19.45 27.00 9.38
C SER A 145 20.80 27.71 9.25
N GLY A 146 20.90 28.65 8.30
CA GLY A 146 22.12 29.44 8.03
C GLY A 146 23.18 28.72 7.19
N HIS A 147 22.94 27.46 6.80
CA HIS A 147 23.81 26.77 5.85
C HIS A 147 23.36 27.00 4.40
N PRO A 148 24.29 27.01 3.43
CA PRO A 148 23.93 27.13 2.02
C PRO A 148 23.13 25.90 1.55
N ASP A 149 22.33 26.09 0.50
CA ASP A 149 21.63 24.99 -0.17
C ASP A 149 22.64 23.97 -0.72
N ILE A 150 22.16 22.72 -0.78
CA ILE A 150 22.95 21.59 -1.28
C ILE A 150 22.94 21.64 -2.80
N SER A 151 24.11 21.80 -3.42
CA SER A 151 24.24 21.73 -4.88
C SER A 151 24.01 20.32 -5.39
N VAL A 152 23.23 20.20 -6.45
CA VAL A 152 22.92 18.94 -7.15
C VAL A 152 23.20 19.18 -8.63
N VAL A 153 24.12 18.43 -9.21
CA VAL A 153 24.46 18.56 -10.64
C VAL A 153 23.65 17.59 -11.49
N LYS A 154 23.50 17.90 -12.75
CA LYS A 154 22.81 17.03 -13.72
C LYS A 154 23.39 15.61 -13.70
N GLY A 155 22.52 14.63 -13.53
CA GLY A 155 22.87 13.21 -13.45
C GLY A 155 23.03 12.69 -12.04
N ASP A 156 23.10 13.55 -11.02
CA ASP A 156 23.15 13.11 -9.63
C ASP A 156 21.90 12.33 -9.25
N ALA A 157 22.11 11.26 -8.47
CA ALA A 157 21.04 10.47 -7.87
C ALA A 157 20.76 10.95 -6.43
N VAL A 158 19.56 11.44 -6.19
CA VAL A 158 19.08 11.84 -4.87
C VAL A 158 18.23 10.72 -4.30
N PHE A 159 18.71 10.08 -3.23
CA PHE A 159 18.00 9.02 -2.52
C PHE A 159 17.30 9.58 -1.27
N TYR A 160 16.13 9.08 -0.98
CA TYR A 160 15.45 9.33 0.29
C TYR A 160 14.75 8.06 0.80
N SER A 161 14.75 7.90 2.12
CA SER A 161 14.15 6.76 2.79
C SER A 161 12.85 7.17 3.48
N THR A 162 11.73 6.71 2.94
CA THR A 162 10.42 6.82 3.58
C THR A 162 10.40 6.10 4.93
N MET A 163 10.99 4.91 4.98
CA MET A 163 11.05 4.09 6.20
C MET A 163 11.84 4.79 7.31
N ALA A 164 13.02 5.34 7.00
CA ALA A 164 13.81 6.04 8.00
C ALA A 164 13.13 7.33 8.46
N MET A 165 12.56 8.09 7.55
CA MET A 165 11.86 9.33 7.85
C MET A 165 10.64 9.09 8.75
N GLN A 166 9.82 8.07 8.45
CA GLN A 166 8.62 7.74 9.22
C GLN A 166 8.91 7.11 10.60
N ARG A 167 10.17 6.85 10.94
CA ARG A 167 10.63 6.35 12.25
C ARG A 167 11.42 7.41 13.04
N ARG A 168 11.52 8.63 12.58
CA ARG A 168 12.19 9.72 13.27
C ARG A 168 11.39 10.14 14.50
N ALA A 169 11.95 9.93 15.69
CA ALA A 169 11.27 10.22 16.96
C ALA A 169 10.90 11.71 17.14
N ASP A 170 11.68 12.62 16.55
CA ASP A 170 11.43 14.07 16.59
C ASP A 170 10.19 14.53 15.82
N LEU A 171 9.58 13.65 15.00
CA LEU A 171 8.35 13.93 14.27
C LEU A 171 7.09 13.53 15.05
N TYR A 172 7.23 12.92 16.22
CA TYR A 172 6.14 12.38 17.03
C TYR A 172 6.05 13.05 18.39
N PRO A 173 4.87 13.00 19.03
CA PRO A 173 4.74 13.32 20.44
C PRO A 173 5.66 12.43 21.30
N PRO A 174 6.11 12.93 22.46
CA PRO A 174 6.84 12.10 23.43
C PRO A 174 6.06 10.85 23.81
N THR A 175 6.77 9.75 24.04
CA THR A 175 6.17 8.52 24.58
C THR A 175 5.47 8.79 25.91
N SER A 176 4.24 8.32 26.06
CA SER A 176 3.40 8.46 27.25
C SER A 176 2.51 7.24 27.43
N ALA A 177 1.62 7.26 28.41
CA ALA A 177 0.62 6.21 28.58
C ALA A 177 -0.31 6.08 27.36
N ASP A 178 -0.59 7.20 26.68
CA ASP A 178 -1.50 7.27 25.52
C ASP A 178 -0.77 7.26 24.18
N PHE A 179 0.56 7.27 24.17
CA PHE A 179 1.36 7.36 22.94
C PHE A 179 2.57 6.42 22.99
N ALA A 180 2.45 5.30 22.28
CA ALA A 180 3.48 4.27 22.22
C ALA A 180 4.79 4.77 21.58
N PRO A 181 5.95 4.16 21.92
CA PRO A 181 7.22 4.43 21.24
C PRO A 181 7.12 4.33 19.72
N VAL A 182 7.96 5.08 19.02
CA VAL A 182 7.89 5.20 17.55
C VAL A 182 8.09 3.87 16.83
N ASP A 183 8.83 2.94 17.40
CA ASP A 183 9.11 1.61 16.81
C ASP A 183 8.07 0.54 17.15
N VAL A 184 7.10 0.87 17.99
CA VAL A 184 6.04 -0.05 18.42
C VAL A 184 4.82 0.11 17.50
N PHE A 185 4.27 -1.03 17.05
CA PHE A 185 3.01 -1.08 16.32
C PHE A 185 1.85 -0.72 17.23
N SER A 186 1.18 0.38 16.96
CA SER A 186 0.06 0.89 17.75
C SER A 186 -0.91 1.67 16.84
N PRO A 187 -1.98 1.03 16.37
CA PRO A 187 -3.05 1.70 15.62
C PRO A 187 -3.70 2.85 16.38
N GLU A 188 -3.71 2.79 17.71
CA GLU A 188 -4.22 3.82 18.61
C GLU A 188 -3.49 5.15 18.45
N ARG A 189 -2.25 5.13 17.99
CA ARG A 189 -1.47 6.33 17.67
C ARG A 189 -2.26 7.32 16.81
N TRP A 190 -3.00 6.83 15.82
CA TRP A 190 -3.74 7.61 14.85
C TRP A 190 -5.00 8.28 15.43
N GLU A 191 -5.39 7.93 16.65
CA GLU A 191 -6.46 8.61 17.39
C GLU A 191 -5.95 9.88 18.08
N HIS A 192 -4.65 9.90 18.45
CA HIS A 192 -4.03 10.96 19.24
C HIS A 192 -2.99 11.78 18.47
N TRP A 193 -2.70 11.41 17.24
CA TRP A 193 -1.70 12.07 16.40
C TRP A 193 -2.14 12.18 14.95
N GLN A 194 -2.00 13.37 14.41
CA GLN A 194 -2.17 13.62 13.01
C GLN A 194 -0.86 14.13 12.41
N PRO A 195 -0.25 13.41 11.47
CA PRO A 195 1.00 13.82 10.86
C PRO A 195 0.83 15.15 10.11
N LYS A 196 1.81 16.04 10.25
CA LYS A 196 1.90 17.21 9.39
C LYS A 196 2.24 16.79 7.96
N PRO A 197 1.97 17.63 6.95
CA PRO A 197 2.39 17.36 5.59
C PRO A 197 3.87 16.91 5.52
N TRP A 198 4.12 15.85 4.75
CA TRP A 198 5.44 15.24 4.56
C TRP A 198 6.04 14.46 5.73
N GLN A 199 5.36 14.35 6.87
CA GLN A 199 5.78 13.46 7.97
C GLN A 199 5.35 12.01 7.78
N TYR A 200 4.34 11.77 6.95
CA TYR A 200 3.83 10.44 6.60
C TYR A 200 3.53 10.39 5.11
N VAL A 201 4.33 9.64 4.35
CA VAL A 201 4.29 9.60 2.89
C VAL A 201 4.49 8.18 2.34
N PRO A 202 3.70 7.20 2.78
CA PRO A 202 3.86 5.80 2.37
C PRO A 202 3.63 5.57 0.87
N PHE A 203 2.91 6.48 0.22
CA PHE A 203 2.61 6.48 -1.20
C PHE A 203 3.36 7.56 -1.99
N ASN A 204 4.46 8.10 -1.43
CA ASN A 204 5.12 9.27 -1.96
C ASN A 204 4.25 10.54 -1.92
N GLY A 205 4.67 11.57 -2.64
CA GLY A 205 3.96 12.84 -2.75
C GLY A 205 4.38 13.61 -3.99
N GLY A 206 3.69 14.75 -4.25
CA GLY A 206 3.92 15.59 -5.41
C GLY A 206 3.55 14.91 -6.73
N PRO A 207 4.16 15.31 -7.87
CA PRO A 207 3.82 14.80 -9.20
C PRO A 207 4.05 13.30 -9.39
N ARG A 208 4.76 12.64 -8.47
CA ARG A 208 5.08 11.21 -8.49
C ARG A 208 4.39 10.44 -7.37
N ILE A 209 3.30 10.97 -6.82
CA ILE A 209 2.43 10.25 -5.88
C ILE A 209 1.91 8.96 -6.51
N CYS A 210 1.71 7.92 -5.70
CA CYS A 210 1.16 6.66 -6.17
C CYS A 210 -0.25 6.84 -6.74
N VAL A 211 -0.43 6.50 -8.01
CA VAL A 211 -1.74 6.58 -8.67
C VAL A 211 -2.74 5.56 -8.11
N GLY A 212 -2.23 4.41 -7.62
CA GLY A 212 -3.03 3.30 -7.11
C GLY A 212 -3.31 3.35 -5.60
N GLN A 213 -2.98 4.43 -4.88
CA GLN A 213 -3.08 4.47 -3.41
C GLN A 213 -4.48 4.13 -2.87
N ASN A 214 -5.53 4.70 -3.47
CA ASN A 214 -6.91 4.44 -3.05
C ASN A 214 -7.34 3.01 -3.37
N PHE A 215 -6.91 2.47 -4.50
CA PHE A 215 -7.16 1.09 -4.89
C PHE A 215 -6.50 0.13 -3.89
N ALA A 216 -5.20 0.34 -3.60
CA ALA A 216 -4.46 -0.49 -2.67
C ALA A 216 -5.07 -0.50 -1.26
N LEU A 217 -5.43 0.67 -0.72
CA LEU A 217 -6.09 0.78 0.60
C LEU A 217 -7.44 0.07 0.61
N THR A 218 -8.24 0.23 -0.44
CA THR A 218 -9.55 -0.43 -0.57
C THR A 218 -9.39 -1.95 -0.64
N GLU A 219 -8.46 -2.44 -1.45
CA GLU A 219 -8.19 -3.87 -1.60
C GLU A 219 -7.72 -4.48 -0.28
N MET A 220 -6.74 -3.85 0.39
CA MET A 220 -6.26 -4.31 1.69
C MET A 220 -7.37 -4.32 2.75
N ALA A 221 -8.17 -3.27 2.82
CA ALA A 221 -9.30 -3.21 3.75
C ALA A 221 -10.33 -4.30 3.46
N TYR A 222 -10.67 -4.54 2.20
CA TYR A 222 -11.59 -5.61 1.80
C TYR A 222 -11.08 -6.99 2.25
N VAL A 223 -9.83 -7.30 1.95
CA VAL A 223 -9.20 -8.57 2.34
C VAL A 223 -9.24 -8.76 3.85
N MET A 224 -8.89 -7.72 4.61
CA MET A 224 -8.89 -7.78 6.08
C MET A 224 -10.30 -7.95 6.66
N VAL A 225 -11.31 -7.29 6.09
CA VAL A 225 -12.72 -7.50 6.49
C VAL A 225 -13.12 -8.94 6.29
N ARG A 226 -12.84 -9.53 5.11
CA ARG A 226 -13.19 -10.94 4.83
C ARG A 226 -12.49 -11.93 5.76
N ILE A 227 -11.22 -11.66 6.10
CA ILE A 227 -10.48 -12.48 7.07
C ILE A 227 -11.09 -12.32 8.48
N ALA A 228 -11.38 -11.09 8.91
CA ALA A 228 -11.94 -10.81 10.23
C ALA A 228 -13.37 -11.36 10.42
N GLN A 229 -14.17 -11.40 9.35
CA GLN A 229 -15.50 -12.04 9.39
C GLN A 229 -15.38 -13.54 9.63
N LYS A 230 -14.41 -14.19 8.99
CA LYS A 230 -14.30 -15.66 9.01
C LYS A 230 -13.55 -16.19 10.23
N TYR A 231 -12.51 -15.47 10.68
CA TYR A 231 -11.61 -15.97 11.70
C TYR A 231 -11.66 -15.12 12.98
N SER A 232 -11.79 -15.80 14.11
CA SER A 232 -11.87 -15.17 15.43
C SER A 232 -10.49 -14.89 16.04
N ARG A 233 -9.49 -15.69 15.65
CA ARG A 233 -8.15 -15.62 16.23
C ARG A 233 -7.07 -15.87 15.18
N VAL A 234 -5.98 -15.15 15.34
CA VAL A 234 -4.75 -15.26 14.54
C VAL A 234 -3.61 -15.57 15.49
N GLU A 235 -2.79 -16.56 15.15
CA GLU A 235 -1.58 -16.91 15.90
C GLU A 235 -0.39 -17.01 14.97
N TYR A 236 0.72 -16.41 15.35
CA TYR A 236 1.99 -16.58 14.64
C TYR A 236 2.58 -17.97 14.88
N ARG A 237 3.10 -18.59 13.83
CA ARG A 237 3.71 -19.93 13.86
C ARG A 237 5.18 -19.93 13.43
N GLY A 238 5.77 -18.76 13.29
CA GLY A 238 7.19 -18.57 13.01
C GLY A 238 7.99 -18.17 14.24
N ASP A 239 9.26 -17.85 14.02
CA ASP A 239 10.12 -17.27 15.04
C ASP A 239 10.11 -15.73 14.89
N TRP A 240 9.61 -15.06 15.92
CA TRP A 240 9.57 -13.59 15.97
C TRP A 240 10.96 -12.95 15.86
N HIS A 241 11.95 -13.55 16.50
CA HIS A 241 13.31 -13.00 16.55
C HIS A 241 14.09 -13.23 15.26
N ALA A 242 13.66 -14.20 14.46
CA ALA A 242 14.30 -14.51 13.18
C ALA A 242 13.74 -13.67 12.02
N GLN A 243 12.62 -12.93 12.22
CA GLN A 243 12.04 -12.15 11.14
C GLN A 243 12.96 -11.02 10.70
N ILE A 244 13.13 -10.91 9.40
CA ILE A 244 13.95 -9.87 8.77
C ILE A 244 13.12 -9.05 7.79
N HIS A 245 13.45 -7.78 7.67
CA HIS A 245 12.90 -6.93 6.63
C HIS A 245 13.76 -7.08 5.36
N LYS A 246 13.33 -7.95 4.44
CA LYS A 246 14.00 -8.12 3.15
C LYS A 246 13.55 -7.02 2.20
N VAL A 247 14.52 -6.25 1.71
CA VAL A 247 14.26 -5.15 0.77
C VAL A 247 14.97 -5.45 -0.56
N GLU A 248 14.16 -5.53 -1.60
CA GLU A 248 14.61 -5.49 -3.00
C GLU A 248 14.08 -4.18 -3.62
N ILE A 249 13.02 -4.23 -4.44
CA ILE A 249 12.23 -3.05 -4.80
C ILE A 249 11.15 -2.83 -3.74
N VAL A 250 10.55 -3.91 -3.27
CA VAL A 250 9.51 -3.94 -2.23
C VAL A 250 10.11 -4.49 -0.94
N GLY A 251 9.75 -3.87 0.19
CA GLY A 251 10.12 -4.31 1.53
C GLY A 251 9.11 -5.33 2.07
N CYS A 252 9.50 -6.59 2.22
CA CYS A 252 8.64 -7.67 2.67
C CYS A 252 9.22 -8.44 3.85
N PRO A 253 8.40 -9.23 4.59
CA PRO A 253 8.89 -10.16 5.58
C PRO A 253 9.78 -11.22 4.92
N GLY A 254 11.10 -11.21 5.23
CA GLY A 254 12.08 -12.02 4.51
C GLY A 254 11.94 -13.52 4.74
N ASN A 255 11.40 -13.92 5.90
CA ASN A 255 11.11 -15.31 6.25
C ASN A 255 9.66 -15.71 6.02
N GLY A 256 8.88 -14.87 5.32
CA GLY A 256 7.44 -15.05 5.17
C GLY A 256 6.69 -14.80 6.49
N VAL A 257 5.39 -14.98 6.45
CA VAL A 257 4.52 -14.86 7.64
C VAL A 257 3.65 -16.12 7.72
N THR A 258 4.05 -17.03 8.59
CA THR A 258 3.30 -18.26 8.85
C THR A 258 2.35 -18.03 10.01
N VAL A 259 1.05 -18.05 9.75
CA VAL A 259 0.00 -17.87 10.77
C VAL A 259 -0.98 -19.04 10.77
N ALA A 260 -1.53 -19.33 11.94
CA ALA A 260 -2.71 -20.17 12.09
C ALA A 260 -3.95 -19.27 12.28
N LEU A 261 -5.00 -19.56 11.54
CA LEU A 261 -6.28 -18.86 11.57
C LEU A 261 -7.34 -19.81 12.17
N PHE A 262 -8.11 -19.33 13.13
CA PHE A 262 -9.12 -20.14 13.84
C PHE A 262 -10.49 -19.51 13.63
N GLU A 263 -11.45 -20.33 13.25
CA GLU A 263 -12.86 -19.94 13.19
C GLU A 263 -13.48 -19.93 14.61
N ASP A 264 -14.63 -19.29 14.76
CA ASP A 264 -15.40 -19.42 16.01
C ASP A 264 -15.83 -20.87 16.22
N GLU A 265 -15.75 -21.34 17.44
CA GLU A 265 -16.38 -22.63 17.79
C GLU A 265 -17.90 -22.51 17.59
N LYS A 266 -18.45 -23.44 16.81
CA LYS A 266 -19.90 -23.49 16.51
C LYS A 266 -20.69 -23.99 17.71
#